data_07eacf714f80bc9c5ca193d629f02d12
#
_entry.id   07eacf714f80bc9c5ca193d629f02d12
#
_cell.length_a   1.000
_cell.length_b   1.000
_cell.length_c   1.000
_cell.angle_alpha   90.00
_cell.angle_beta   90.00
_cell.angle_gamma   90.00
#
_symmetry.space_group_name_H-M   'P 1'
#
loop_
_entity.id
_entity.type
_entity.pdbx_description
1 polymer ?
#
loop_
_entity_poly.entity_id
_entity_poly.type
_entity_poly.pdbx_seq_one_letter_code
_entity_poly.pdbx_strand_id
1 'polypeptide(L)'
;MMSSKTVGKPLGAKIGLAALAFAVAGTPALADVKAGVDAWTQGDYNGAVKEWREPALKGDADAQFNLGQAYKMGRGVPTDLNIALDWYRKAATQGHLQASDSYGHLLHYQGKIAESLPYLQASAARGEPRAQYLLGTELFNGVHIQKDWVRAYALMTRASSAGMAPASRSLAQMDQYIPLPDRQKGTVLAGELERQAGKIRAQQTAGFPINTAPVPPTGRPVDVPPSVASPSSEPGFPSSIPAAPSTGPVTSAPVAAAGVKKVPVAAPAPTPVAASGAWRIQLGAFSKESSATGLWTSLESRVSDLASLQPYLKAAGSVTRLQAGPFATRGAADAMCEKVKAAGQACIAVKN
;
A
#
# COMPACT_ATOMS: atom_id res chain seq x y z
N MET A 1 -90.07 43.19 -36.68
CA MET A 1 -90.93 42.16 -36.07
C MET A 1 -89.99 41.17 -35.37
N MET A 2 -89.94 41.27 -34.13
CA MET A 2 -90.16 40.27 -33.13
C MET A 2 -89.56 38.89 -33.51
N SER A 3 -88.57 38.25 -32.81
CA SER A 3 -88.84 37.83 -31.49
C SER A 3 -87.73 36.86 -30.97
N SER A 4 -87.72 36.81 -29.75
CA SER A 4 -87.40 35.71 -28.77
C SER A 4 -85.98 35.27 -28.57
N LYS A 5 -85.54 35.69 -27.44
CA LYS A 5 -84.43 35.15 -26.64
C LYS A 5 -84.78 33.80 -26.05
N THR A 6 -83.85 32.84 -26.13
CA THR A 6 -83.86 31.72 -25.21
C THR A 6 -82.53 31.73 -24.44
N VAL A 7 -82.73 31.80 -23.13
CA VAL A 7 -81.66 31.79 -22.12
C VAL A 7 -81.20 30.34 -21.87
N GLY A 8 -79.96 30.05 -22.19
CA GLY A 8 -79.38 28.78 -21.82
C GLY A 8 -78.57 28.91 -20.52
N LYS A 9 -78.82 28.05 -19.57
CA LYS A 9 -78.18 27.98 -18.26
C LYS A 9 -76.69 27.57 -18.39
N PRO A 10 -75.78 28.12 -17.58
CA PRO A 10 -74.39 27.65 -17.55
C PRO A 10 -74.27 26.33 -16.77
N LEU A 11 -73.64 25.36 -17.42
CA LEU A 11 -73.23 24.10 -16.85
C LEU A 11 -71.98 24.34 -16.02
N GLY A 12 -72.04 24.16 -14.69
CA GLY A 12 -70.91 24.31 -13.77
C GLY A 12 -69.89 23.20 -13.95
N ALA A 13 -68.79 23.54 -14.53
CA ALA A 13 -67.60 22.63 -14.53
C ALA A 13 -66.95 22.71 -13.18
N LYS A 14 -67.05 21.62 -12.41
CA LYS A 14 -66.26 21.39 -11.21
C LYS A 14 -64.81 20.99 -11.63
N ILE A 15 -63.91 21.98 -11.59
CA ILE A 15 -62.46 21.71 -11.74
C ILE A 15 -62.01 21.07 -10.45
N GLY A 16 -61.81 19.72 -10.48
CA GLY A 16 -61.18 18.98 -9.43
C GLY A 16 -59.70 19.33 -9.41
N LEU A 17 -59.25 20.00 -8.34
CA LEU A 17 -57.86 20.26 -8.05
C LEU A 17 -57.20 18.91 -7.62
N ALA A 18 -56.61 18.18 -8.57
CA ALA A 18 -55.77 17.03 -8.27
C ALA A 18 -54.45 17.59 -7.70
N ALA A 19 -54.30 17.60 -6.39
CA ALA A 19 -53.03 17.85 -5.72
C ALA A 19 -52.08 16.70 -6.06
N LEU A 20 -51.16 16.95 -7.02
CA LEU A 20 -49.99 16.08 -7.23
C LEU A 20 -49.09 16.23 -6.02
N ALA A 21 -49.20 15.31 -5.08
CA ALA A 21 -48.18 15.12 -4.03
C ALA A 21 -46.88 14.64 -4.71
N PHE A 22 -45.99 15.56 -5.01
CA PHE A 22 -44.59 15.22 -5.29
C PHE A 22 -44.02 14.68 -3.99
N ALA A 23 -44.03 13.37 -3.85
CA ALA A 23 -43.18 12.69 -2.86
C ALA A 23 -41.74 13.01 -3.25
N VAL A 24 -41.12 13.94 -2.54
CA VAL A 24 -39.65 14.11 -2.53
C VAL A 24 -39.13 12.83 -1.94
N ALA A 25 -38.80 11.86 -2.80
CA ALA A 25 -37.98 10.74 -2.43
C ALA A 25 -36.62 11.34 -2.08
N GLY A 26 -36.44 11.73 -0.80
CA GLY A 26 -35.13 12.07 -0.24
C GLY A 26 -34.20 10.93 -0.54
N THR A 27 -33.02 11.23 -1.05
CA THR A 27 -32.00 10.27 -1.42
C THR A 27 -31.58 9.47 -0.18
N PRO A 28 -31.96 8.20 -0.02
CA PRO A 28 -31.68 7.43 1.19
C PRO A 28 -30.18 7.14 1.38
N ALA A 29 -29.36 7.23 0.32
CA ALA A 29 -27.97 6.84 0.33
C ALA A 29 -27.08 7.65 1.29
N LEU A 30 -27.28 8.97 1.41
CA LEU A 30 -26.46 9.81 2.30
C LEU A 30 -26.81 9.62 3.78
N ALA A 31 -28.05 9.23 4.09
CA ALA A 31 -28.47 8.96 5.46
C ALA A 31 -27.82 7.69 6.02
N ASP A 32 -27.71 6.65 5.20
CA ASP A 32 -27.19 5.33 5.58
C ASP A 32 -25.68 5.38 5.85
N VAL A 33 -24.89 6.11 5.04
CA VAL A 33 -23.45 6.27 5.28
C VAL A 33 -23.18 7.00 6.59
N LYS A 34 -23.94 8.09 6.86
CA LYS A 34 -23.83 8.84 8.11
C LYS A 34 -24.22 8.00 9.33
N ALA A 35 -25.31 7.24 9.23
CA ALA A 35 -25.75 6.35 10.31
C ALA A 35 -24.66 5.32 10.64
N GLY A 36 -24.00 4.76 9.64
CA GLY A 36 -22.86 3.89 9.83
C GLY A 36 -21.66 4.58 10.49
N VAL A 37 -21.35 5.84 10.16
CA VAL A 37 -20.29 6.63 10.81
C VAL A 37 -20.64 6.89 12.28
N ASP A 38 -21.89 7.24 12.57
CA ASP A 38 -22.38 7.47 13.93
C ASP A 38 -22.28 6.19 14.76
N ALA A 39 -22.70 5.04 14.22
CA ALA A 39 -22.55 3.72 14.87
C ALA A 39 -21.07 3.37 15.12
N TRP A 40 -20.20 3.62 14.15
CA TRP A 40 -18.75 3.40 14.28
C TRP A 40 -18.13 4.20 15.41
N THR A 41 -18.48 5.48 15.53
CA THR A 41 -17.96 6.36 16.59
C THR A 41 -18.44 5.95 17.97
N GLN A 42 -19.62 5.31 18.08
CA GLN A 42 -20.15 4.73 19.30
C GLN A 42 -19.58 3.34 19.63
N GLY A 43 -18.75 2.77 18.74
CA GLY A 43 -18.17 1.44 18.91
C GLY A 43 -19.06 0.28 18.42
N ASP A 44 -20.24 0.57 17.87
CA ASP A 44 -21.07 -0.42 17.19
C ASP A 44 -20.56 -0.66 15.77
N TYR A 45 -19.47 -1.44 15.68
CA TYR A 45 -18.85 -1.76 14.40
C TYR A 45 -19.70 -2.68 13.53
N ASN A 46 -20.50 -3.56 14.15
CA ASN A 46 -21.42 -4.45 13.41
C ASN A 46 -22.55 -3.66 12.76
N GLY A 47 -23.15 -2.73 13.51
CA GLY A 47 -24.15 -1.81 12.99
C GLY A 47 -23.59 -0.95 11.87
N ALA A 48 -22.39 -0.34 12.07
CA ALA A 48 -21.73 0.45 11.05
C ALA A 48 -21.52 -0.30 9.73
N VAL A 49 -20.99 -1.51 9.79
CA VAL A 49 -20.79 -2.35 8.60
C VAL A 49 -22.09 -2.69 7.90
N LYS A 50 -23.15 -2.94 8.67
CA LYS A 50 -24.49 -3.22 8.11
C LYS A 50 -25.02 -2.00 7.33
N GLU A 51 -24.92 -0.80 7.91
CA GLU A 51 -25.36 0.45 7.26
C GLU A 51 -24.56 0.77 5.98
N TRP A 52 -23.24 0.47 5.95
CA TRP A 52 -22.41 0.78 4.78
C TRP A 52 -22.53 -0.24 3.64
N ARG A 53 -23.01 -1.48 3.87
CA ARG A 53 -23.02 -2.53 2.84
C ARG A 53 -23.81 -2.18 1.61
N GLU A 54 -25.06 -1.75 1.79
CA GLU A 54 -25.94 -1.47 0.66
C GLU A 54 -25.49 -0.24 -0.13
N PRO A 55 -25.17 0.91 0.50
CA PRO A 55 -24.58 2.06 -0.21
C PRO A 55 -23.29 1.70 -0.97
N ALA A 56 -22.38 0.94 -0.37
CA ALA A 56 -21.14 0.53 -1.02
C ALA A 56 -21.37 -0.35 -2.25
N LEU A 57 -22.34 -1.26 -2.19
CA LEU A 57 -22.75 -2.09 -3.33
C LEU A 57 -23.40 -1.26 -4.44
N LYS A 58 -24.11 -0.19 -4.09
CA LYS A 58 -24.67 0.79 -5.03
C LYS A 58 -23.63 1.76 -5.61
N GLY A 59 -22.39 1.70 -5.14
CA GLY A 59 -21.28 2.47 -5.68
C GLY A 59 -20.89 3.69 -4.85
N ASP A 60 -21.47 3.91 -3.68
CA ASP A 60 -21.10 5.04 -2.81
C ASP A 60 -19.62 4.91 -2.37
N ALA A 61 -18.80 5.93 -2.71
CA ALA A 61 -17.35 5.88 -2.50
C ALA A 61 -16.97 5.99 -1.02
N ASP A 62 -17.72 6.73 -0.22
CA ASP A 62 -17.47 6.89 1.22
C ASP A 62 -17.82 5.59 1.96
N ALA A 63 -18.93 4.93 1.62
CA ALA A 63 -19.29 3.64 2.15
C ALA A 63 -18.28 2.56 1.76
N GLN A 64 -17.80 2.56 0.51
CA GLN A 64 -16.75 1.65 0.05
C GLN A 64 -15.45 1.85 0.83
N PHE A 65 -15.03 3.09 1.04
CA PHE A 65 -13.86 3.42 1.85
C PHE A 65 -14.04 2.91 3.29
N ASN A 66 -15.20 3.16 3.91
CA ASN A 66 -15.48 2.76 5.27
C ASN A 66 -15.51 1.23 5.44
N LEU A 67 -16.07 0.49 4.48
CA LEU A 67 -15.97 -0.98 4.46
C LEU A 67 -14.52 -1.45 4.31
N GLY A 68 -13.72 -0.81 3.46
CA GLY A 68 -12.29 -1.07 3.35
C GLY A 68 -11.58 -0.91 4.70
N GLN A 69 -11.90 0.13 5.47
CA GLN A 69 -11.37 0.34 6.81
C GLN A 69 -11.83 -0.75 7.79
N ALA A 70 -13.10 -1.13 7.75
CA ALA A 70 -13.66 -2.18 8.60
C ALA A 70 -12.91 -3.51 8.39
N TYR A 71 -12.74 -3.94 7.14
CA TYR A 71 -12.01 -5.16 6.80
C TYR A 71 -10.51 -5.08 7.13
N LYS A 72 -9.87 -3.92 6.91
CA LYS A 72 -8.46 -3.71 7.29
C LYS A 72 -8.24 -3.86 8.79
N MET A 73 -9.15 -3.35 9.60
CA MET A 73 -9.02 -3.33 11.06
C MET A 73 -9.65 -4.54 11.75
N GLY A 74 -10.44 -5.34 11.06
CA GLY A 74 -11.19 -6.45 11.66
C GLY A 74 -12.29 -5.98 12.62
N ARG A 75 -12.92 -4.83 12.35
CA ARG A 75 -13.97 -4.27 13.18
C ARG A 75 -15.34 -4.45 12.53
N GLY A 76 -16.25 -5.16 13.18
CA GLY A 76 -17.57 -5.53 12.65
C GLY A 76 -17.52 -6.61 11.55
N VAL A 77 -16.33 -6.98 11.10
CA VAL A 77 -16.04 -8.07 10.15
C VAL A 77 -14.67 -8.66 10.48
N PRO A 78 -14.39 -9.93 10.12
CA PRO A 78 -13.04 -10.49 10.22
C PRO A 78 -12.05 -9.69 9.37
N THR A 79 -10.80 -9.58 9.85
CA THR A 79 -9.74 -8.91 9.08
C THR A 79 -9.48 -9.63 7.77
N ASP A 80 -9.57 -8.89 6.65
CA ASP A 80 -9.20 -9.38 5.33
C ASP A 80 -8.63 -8.22 4.50
N LEU A 81 -7.30 -8.25 4.31
CA LEU A 81 -6.59 -7.19 3.60
C LEU A 81 -6.86 -7.22 2.08
N ASN A 82 -7.26 -8.35 1.51
CA ASN A 82 -7.59 -8.43 0.08
C ASN A 82 -8.98 -7.82 -0.16
N ILE A 83 -9.95 -8.12 0.69
CA ILE A 83 -11.27 -7.49 0.62
C ILE A 83 -11.14 -5.97 0.88
N ALA A 84 -10.33 -5.56 1.86
CA ALA A 84 -10.06 -4.16 2.11
C ALA A 84 -9.46 -3.46 0.88
N LEU A 85 -8.49 -4.12 0.21
CA LEU A 85 -7.86 -3.61 -1.01
C LEU A 85 -8.87 -3.42 -2.14
N ASP A 86 -9.78 -4.38 -2.33
CA ASP A 86 -10.82 -4.28 -3.36
C ASP A 86 -11.80 -3.13 -3.11
N TRP A 87 -12.22 -2.91 -1.86
CA TRP A 87 -13.07 -1.79 -1.50
C TRP A 87 -12.35 -0.45 -1.68
N TYR A 88 -11.09 -0.33 -1.22
CA TYR A 88 -10.30 0.89 -1.46
C TYR A 88 -10.11 1.18 -2.95
N ARG A 89 -9.86 0.15 -3.77
CA ARG A 89 -9.73 0.32 -5.22
C ARG A 89 -11.01 0.88 -5.83
N LYS A 90 -12.18 0.33 -5.46
CA LYS A 90 -13.48 0.81 -5.97
C LYS A 90 -13.71 2.28 -5.61
N ALA A 91 -13.46 2.68 -4.38
CA ALA A 91 -13.59 4.07 -3.96
C ALA A 91 -12.52 4.97 -4.64
N ALA A 92 -11.28 4.53 -4.75
CA ALA A 92 -10.18 5.27 -5.37
C ALA A 92 -10.44 5.55 -6.85
N THR A 93 -11.02 4.59 -7.60
CA THR A 93 -11.38 4.79 -9.02
C THR A 93 -12.47 5.83 -9.22
N GLN A 94 -13.23 6.16 -8.20
CA GLN A 94 -14.21 7.25 -8.18
C GLN A 94 -13.63 8.59 -7.71
N GLY A 95 -12.30 8.64 -7.45
CA GLY A 95 -11.62 9.85 -7.01
C GLY A 95 -11.63 10.09 -5.50
N HIS A 96 -12.04 9.11 -4.69
CA HIS A 96 -11.99 9.24 -3.23
C HIS A 96 -10.53 9.23 -2.75
N LEU A 97 -10.04 10.41 -2.33
CA LEU A 97 -8.62 10.63 -2.05
C LEU A 97 -8.07 9.75 -0.93
N GLN A 98 -8.79 9.63 0.19
CA GLN A 98 -8.35 8.81 1.33
C GLN A 98 -8.33 7.30 0.99
N ALA A 99 -9.25 6.86 0.10
CA ALA A 99 -9.22 5.50 -0.40
C ALA A 99 -8.03 5.26 -1.33
N SER A 100 -7.69 6.22 -2.18
CA SER A 100 -6.51 6.18 -3.03
C SER A 100 -5.22 6.08 -2.20
N ASP A 101 -5.12 6.86 -1.12
CA ASP A 101 -3.99 6.80 -0.18
C ASP A 101 -3.92 5.43 0.51
N SER A 102 -5.05 4.96 1.05
CA SER A 102 -5.14 3.66 1.72
C SER A 102 -4.84 2.49 0.78
N TYR A 103 -5.29 2.58 -0.48
CA TYR A 103 -5.01 1.60 -1.52
C TYR A 103 -3.51 1.53 -1.81
N GLY A 104 -2.85 2.66 -2.05
CA GLY A 104 -1.41 2.74 -2.29
C GLY A 104 -0.59 2.19 -1.11
N HIS A 105 -0.95 2.56 0.11
CA HIS A 105 -0.30 2.06 1.32
C HIS A 105 -0.47 0.54 1.48
N LEU A 106 -1.67 0.00 1.23
CA LEU A 106 -1.93 -1.42 1.39
C LEU A 106 -1.26 -2.26 0.30
N LEU A 107 -1.20 -1.77 -0.95
CA LEU A 107 -0.39 -2.37 -2.02
C LEU A 107 1.08 -2.47 -1.62
N HIS A 108 1.65 -1.36 -1.11
CA HIS A 108 3.03 -1.34 -0.64
C HIS A 108 3.26 -2.35 0.49
N TYR A 109 2.34 -2.40 1.47
CA TYR A 109 2.40 -3.35 2.58
C TYR A 109 2.36 -4.81 2.10
N GLN A 110 1.59 -5.12 1.06
CA GLN A 110 1.52 -6.45 0.45
C GLN A 110 2.73 -6.77 -0.46
N GLY A 111 3.73 -5.89 -0.56
CA GLY A 111 4.88 -6.08 -1.43
C GLY A 111 4.61 -5.80 -2.92
N LYS A 112 3.42 -5.31 -3.29
CA LYS A 112 3.07 -4.88 -4.65
C LYS A 112 3.59 -3.47 -4.92
N ILE A 113 4.93 -3.31 -4.79
CA ILE A 113 5.55 -1.99 -4.76
C ILE A 113 5.33 -1.23 -6.07
N ALA A 114 5.57 -1.88 -7.22
CA ALA A 114 5.40 -1.23 -8.53
C ALA A 114 3.99 -0.70 -8.74
N GLU A 115 2.96 -1.44 -8.31
CA GLU A 115 1.56 -1.02 -8.39
C GLU A 115 1.24 0.12 -7.41
N SER A 116 1.93 0.18 -6.27
CA SER A 116 1.71 1.22 -5.25
C SER A 116 2.28 2.57 -5.65
N LEU A 117 3.36 2.61 -6.46
CA LEU A 117 4.13 3.83 -6.76
C LEU A 117 3.27 5.00 -7.28
N PRO A 118 2.37 4.86 -8.25
CA PRO A 118 1.56 5.99 -8.73
C PRO A 118 0.68 6.59 -7.64
N TYR A 119 0.12 5.76 -6.76
CA TYR A 119 -0.69 6.20 -5.62
C TYR A 119 0.16 6.90 -4.56
N LEU A 120 1.32 6.34 -4.23
CA LEU A 120 2.26 6.95 -3.28
C LEU A 120 2.80 8.28 -3.80
N GLN A 121 3.09 8.40 -5.11
CA GLN A 121 3.54 9.65 -5.71
C GLN A 121 2.45 10.74 -5.63
N ALA A 122 1.21 10.39 -5.97
CA ALA A 122 0.09 11.32 -5.89
C ALA A 122 -0.20 11.76 -4.45
N SER A 123 -0.16 10.83 -3.51
CA SER A 123 -0.36 11.07 -2.07
C SER A 123 0.75 11.94 -1.48
N ALA A 124 2.02 11.61 -1.77
CA ALA A 124 3.20 12.37 -1.34
C ALA A 124 3.19 13.80 -1.89
N ALA A 125 2.72 14.01 -3.13
CA ALA A 125 2.57 15.33 -3.73
C ALA A 125 1.53 16.19 -3.01
N ARG A 126 0.47 15.60 -2.46
CA ARG A 126 -0.50 16.29 -1.59
C ARG A 126 0.05 16.59 -0.20
N GLY A 127 1.20 16.00 0.16
CA GLY A 127 1.87 16.20 1.43
C GLY A 127 1.50 15.17 2.51
N GLU A 128 0.94 14.02 2.14
CA GLU A 128 0.62 12.96 3.08
C GLU A 128 1.92 12.33 3.64
N PRO A 129 2.15 12.37 4.97
CA PRO A 129 3.46 12.03 5.54
C PRO A 129 3.86 10.56 5.34
N ARG A 130 2.91 9.64 5.41
CA ARG A 130 3.17 8.21 5.25
C ARG A 130 3.61 7.89 3.82
N ALA A 131 2.95 8.47 2.82
CA ALA A 131 3.35 8.31 1.42
C ALA A 131 4.72 8.94 1.15
N GLN A 132 5.01 10.10 1.76
CA GLN A 132 6.33 10.73 1.67
C GLN A 132 7.42 9.82 2.25
N TYR A 133 7.16 9.21 3.40
CA TYR A 133 8.08 8.25 4.02
C TYR A 133 8.31 7.02 3.13
N LEU A 134 7.24 6.37 2.65
CA LEU A 134 7.34 5.18 1.82
C LEU A 134 8.04 5.46 0.50
N LEU A 135 7.61 6.50 -0.22
CA LEU A 135 8.24 6.91 -1.48
C LEU A 135 9.69 7.36 -1.29
N GLY A 136 9.99 8.09 -0.21
CA GLY A 136 11.35 8.48 0.14
C GLY A 136 12.26 7.27 0.39
N THR A 137 11.73 6.21 1.02
CA THR A 137 12.46 4.95 1.23
C THR A 137 12.74 4.23 -0.09
N GLU A 138 11.77 4.16 -1.00
CA GLU A 138 11.95 3.52 -2.32
C GLU A 138 12.97 4.29 -3.17
N LEU A 139 12.92 5.63 -3.18
CA LEU A 139 13.89 6.48 -3.89
C LEU A 139 15.31 6.39 -3.31
N PHE A 140 15.43 6.23 -1.99
CA PHE A 140 16.74 6.05 -1.34
C PHE A 140 17.36 4.70 -1.71
N ASN A 141 16.57 3.63 -1.65
CA ASN A 141 17.03 2.27 -1.95
C ASN A 141 17.28 2.05 -3.46
N GLY A 142 16.44 2.59 -4.32
CA GLY A 142 16.56 2.47 -5.77
C GLY A 142 16.31 1.06 -6.32
N VAL A 143 15.49 0.25 -5.63
CA VAL A 143 15.20 -1.13 -6.04
C VAL A 143 14.05 -1.20 -7.02
N HIS A 144 12.96 -0.51 -6.71
CA HIS A 144 11.72 -0.55 -7.50
C HIS A 144 11.49 0.72 -8.33
N ILE A 145 12.25 1.75 -8.07
CA ILE A 145 12.26 3.03 -8.76
C ILE A 145 13.70 3.53 -8.88
N GLN A 146 13.99 4.32 -9.89
CA GLN A 146 15.32 4.92 -10.04
C GLN A 146 15.71 5.68 -8.76
N LYS A 147 16.94 5.41 -8.27
CA LYS A 147 17.49 6.06 -7.09
C LYS A 147 17.59 7.57 -7.29
N ASP A 148 17.06 8.32 -6.32
CA ASP A 148 17.14 9.77 -6.26
C ASP A 148 17.28 10.21 -4.79
N TRP A 149 18.51 10.39 -4.36
CA TRP A 149 18.82 10.75 -2.99
C TRP A 149 18.34 12.15 -2.61
N VAL A 150 18.36 13.10 -3.54
CA VAL A 150 17.90 14.47 -3.30
C VAL A 150 16.41 14.46 -3.00
N ARG A 151 15.63 13.79 -3.83
CA ARG A 151 14.18 13.68 -3.65
C ARG A 151 13.82 12.81 -2.44
N ALA A 152 14.56 11.72 -2.21
CA ALA A 152 14.40 10.87 -1.03
C ALA A 152 14.57 11.67 0.26
N TYR A 153 15.64 12.47 0.34
CA TYR A 153 15.93 13.32 1.49
C TYR A 153 14.85 14.40 1.69
N ALA A 154 14.40 15.04 0.61
CA ALA A 154 13.33 16.03 0.65
C ALA A 154 12.02 15.46 1.22
N LEU A 155 11.59 14.31 0.72
CA LEU A 155 10.37 13.64 1.18
C LEU A 155 10.47 13.16 2.63
N MET A 156 11.63 12.62 3.00
CA MET A 156 11.87 12.16 4.37
C MET A 156 11.92 13.34 5.35
N THR A 157 12.52 14.47 4.96
CA THR A 157 12.51 15.72 5.74
C THR A 157 11.08 16.19 5.99
N ARG A 158 10.22 16.17 4.98
CA ARG A 158 8.81 16.56 5.11
C ARG A 158 8.02 15.63 6.03
N ALA A 159 8.15 14.33 5.85
CA ALA A 159 7.51 13.35 6.72
C ALA A 159 7.96 13.48 8.18
N SER A 160 9.26 13.75 8.39
CA SER A 160 9.83 14.02 9.71
C SER A 160 9.27 15.31 10.33
N SER A 161 9.18 16.39 9.55
CA SER A 161 8.61 17.69 9.99
C SER A 161 7.13 17.59 10.32
N ALA A 162 6.40 16.65 9.73
CA ALA A 162 5.02 16.33 10.06
C ALA A 162 4.87 15.47 11.34
N GLY A 163 5.97 15.22 12.07
CA GLY A 163 5.96 14.46 13.32
C GLY A 163 6.04 12.93 13.15
N MET A 164 6.34 12.43 11.96
CA MET A 164 6.43 10.99 11.73
C MET A 164 7.75 10.43 12.29
N ALA A 165 7.72 9.83 13.48
CA ALA A 165 8.91 9.31 14.17
C ALA A 165 9.74 8.30 13.34
N PRO A 166 9.17 7.37 12.54
CA PRO A 166 9.96 6.55 11.63
C PRO A 166 10.76 7.37 10.61
N ALA A 167 10.17 8.44 10.06
CA ALA A 167 10.86 9.30 9.09
C ALA A 167 12.05 10.04 9.72
N SER A 168 11.92 10.50 10.96
CA SER A 168 13.03 11.16 11.68
C SER A 168 14.22 10.21 11.88
N ARG A 169 13.95 8.95 12.23
CA ARG A 169 15.01 7.93 12.36
C ARG A 169 15.68 7.62 11.02
N SER A 170 14.87 7.47 9.97
CA SER A 170 15.40 7.23 8.62
C SER A 170 16.20 8.41 8.10
N LEU A 171 15.78 9.64 8.39
CA LEU A 171 16.53 10.85 8.01
C LEU A 171 17.91 10.86 8.66
N ALA A 172 18.02 10.56 9.95
CA ALA A 172 19.29 10.45 10.65
C ALA A 172 20.22 9.35 10.07
N GLN A 173 19.65 8.25 9.56
CA GLN A 173 20.41 7.25 8.83
C GLN A 173 20.85 7.76 7.44
N MET A 174 19.96 8.43 6.71
CA MET A 174 20.29 9.03 5.40
C MET A 174 21.43 10.03 5.50
N ASP A 175 21.55 10.77 6.61
CA ASP A 175 22.64 11.71 6.85
C ASP A 175 24.05 11.08 6.81
N GLN A 176 24.12 9.77 7.09
CA GLN A 176 25.38 9.02 7.06
C GLN A 176 25.79 8.58 5.65
N TYR A 177 24.85 8.47 4.72
CA TYR A 177 25.08 7.94 3.37
C TYR A 177 24.98 8.98 2.28
N ILE A 178 24.13 10.00 2.44
CA ILE A 178 23.91 11.03 1.42
C ILE A 178 24.95 12.13 1.57
N PRO A 179 25.70 12.48 0.50
CA PRO A 179 26.65 13.58 0.52
C PRO A 179 26.01 14.90 0.94
N LEU A 180 26.75 15.73 1.66
CA LEU A 180 26.26 17.03 2.15
C LEU A 180 25.64 17.93 1.05
N PRO A 181 26.22 18.04 -0.16
CA PRO A 181 25.60 18.84 -1.23
C PRO A 181 24.22 18.35 -1.65
N ASP A 182 23.99 17.03 -1.65
CA ASP A 182 22.69 16.45 -2.02
C ASP A 182 21.67 16.60 -0.90
N ARG A 183 22.10 16.54 0.36
CA ARG A 183 21.24 16.85 1.52
C ARG A 183 20.79 18.32 1.50
N GLN A 184 21.69 19.25 1.15
CA GLN A 184 21.36 20.67 1.02
C GLN A 184 20.33 20.90 -0.10
N LYS A 185 20.53 20.29 -1.28
CA LYS A 185 19.53 20.32 -2.36
C LYS A 185 18.20 19.70 -1.92
N GLY A 186 18.23 18.58 -1.20
CA GLY A 186 17.05 17.93 -0.65
C GLY A 186 16.27 18.82 0.31
N THR A 187 16.98 19.57 1.17
CA THR A 187 16.34 20.52 2.09
C THR A 187 15.63 21.66 1.35
N VAL A 188 16.26 22.21 0.30
CA VAL A 188 15.64 23.23 -0.57
C VAL A 188 14.40 22.65 -1.26
N LEU A 189 14.54 21.47 -1.85
CA LEU A 189 13.43 20.76 -2.52
C LEU A 189 12.27 20.46 -1.56
N ALA A 190 12.55 20.16 -0.28
CA ALA A 190 11.50 19.94 0.72
C ALA A 190 10.60 21.17 0.87
N GLY A 191 11.18 22.37 0.90
CA GLY A 191 10.41 23.63 0.93
C GLY A 191 9.59 23.87 -0.34
N GLU A 192 10.09 23.48 -1.50
CA GLU A 192 9.34 23.58 -2.75
C GLU A 192 8.16 22.62 -2.80
N LEU A 193 8.38 21.37 -2.38
CA LEU A 193 7.33 20.36 -2.30
C LEU A 193 6.23 20.77 -1.30
N GLU A 194 6.57 21.45 -0.18
CA GLU A 194 5.56 21.99 0.75
C GLU A 194 4.68 23.04 0.07
N ARG A 195 5.28 23.99 -0.63
CA ARG A 195 4.52 25.01 -1.36
C ARG A 195 3.61 24.39 -2.43
N GLN A 196 4.11 23.36 -3.16
CA GLN A 196 3.32 22.65 -4.15
C GLN A 196 2.15 21.91 -3.50
N ALA A 197 2.39 21.19 -2.41
CA ALA A 197 1.34 20.49 -1.66
C ALA A 197 0.27 21.46 -1.15
N GLY A 198 0.66 22.64 -0.65
CA GLY A 198 -0.26 23.70 -0.26
C GLY A 198 -1.17 24.15 -1.40
N LYS A 199 -0.61 24.34 -2.61
CA LYS A 199 -1.39 24.68 -3.81
C LYS A 199 -2.37 23.57 -4.20
N ILE A 200 -1.94 22.31 -4.19
CA ILE A 200 -2.79 21.17 -4.51
C ILE A 200 -3.96 21.09 -3.52
N ARG A 201 -3.69 21.19 -2.22
CA ARG A 201 -4.75 21.19 -1.19
C ARG A 201 -5.72 22.35 -1.37
N ALA A 202 -5.23 23.57 -1.64
CA ALA A 202 -6.08 24.72 -1.89
C ALA A 202 -6.98 24.53 -3.12
N GLN A 203 -6.47 23.94 -4.19
CA GLN A 203 -7.27 23.63 -5.39
C GLN A 203 -8.35 22.59 -5.12
N GLN A 204 -8.06 21.58 -4.30
CA GLN A 204 -9.02 20.54 -3.91
C GLN A 204 -10.15 21.10 -3.03
N THR A 205 -9.85 22.07 -2.17
CA THR A 205 -10.85 22.72 -1.30
C THR A 205 -11.63 23.81 -2.02
N ALA A 206 -11.08 24.45 -3.04
CA ALA A 206 -11.77 25.51 -3.82
C ALA A 206 -13.00 24.99 -4.59
N GLY A 207 -13.08 23.68 -4.86
CA GLY A 207 -14.23 23.03 -5.50
C GLY A 207 -15.41 22.74 -4.56
N PHE A 208 -15.23 22.87 -3.26
CA PHE A 208 -16.29 22.73 -2.28
C PHE A 208 -16.60 24.11 -1.70
N PRO A 209 -17.77 24.73 -1.98
CA PRO A 209 -18.16 25.94 -1.30
C PRO A 209 -18.27 25.60 0.20
N ILE A 210 -17.31 26.09 0.98
CA ILE A 210 -17.41 26.06 2.44
C ILE A 210 -18.58 26.99 2.77
N ASN A 211 -19.74 26.39 3.04
CA ASN A 211 -20.87 27.15 3.57
C ASN A 211 -20.52 27.50 5.03
N THR A 212 -19.66 28.52 5.18
CA THR A 212 -19.39 29.15 6.47
C THR A 212 -20.59 29.99 6.84
N ALA A 213 -21.72 29.35 7.17
CA ALA A 213 -22.69 30.00 8.01
C ALA A 213 -21.98 30.33 9.33
N PRO A 214 -22.00 31.59 9.81
CA PRO A 214 -21.41 31.91 11.08
C PRO A 214 -22.08 31.05 12.17
N VAL A 215 -21.33 30.15 12.79
CA VAL A 215 -21.80 29.46 13.98
C VAL A 215 -21.93 30.52 15.06
N PRO A 216 -23.13 30.79 15.59
CA PRO A 216 -23.29 31.76 16.67
C PRO A 216 -22.47 31.24 17.88
N PRO A 217 -21.80 32.12 18.61
CA PRO A 217 -21.04 31.72 19.79
C PRO A 217 -22.01 31.29 20.89
N THR A 218 -22.40 30.03 20.92
CA THR A 218 -23.06 29.44 22.08
C THR A 218 -22.00 29.04 23.06
N GLY A 219 -21.83 29.92 24.06
CA GLY A 219 -20.90 29.69 25.13
C GLY A 219 -21.21 28.47 25.97
N ARG A 220 -20.16 27.72 26.20
CA ARG A 220 -19.64 27.17 27.47
C ARG A 220 -18.39 26.42 27.13
N PRO A 221 -17.28 26.59 27.85
CA PRO A 221 -16.15 25.67 27.75
C PRO A 221 -16.68 24.31 28.19
N VAL A 222 -16.74 23.36 27.27
CA VAL A 222 -16.87 21.95 27.65
C VAL A 222 -15.48 21.52 28.04
N ASP A 223 -15.28 21.18 29.32
CA ASP A 223 -14.10 20.47 29.79
C ASP A 223 -13.96 19.21 28.99
N VAL A 224 -13.04 19.22 28.05
CA VAL A 224 -12.64 18.02 27.32
C VAL A 224 -11.74 17.25 28.28
N PRO A 225 -12.16 16.07 28.75
CA PRO A 225 -11.26 15.24 29.55
C PRO A 225 -10.02 14.93 28.70
N PRO A 226 -8.81 14.86 29.31
CA PRO A 226 -7.59 14.58 28.58
C PRO A 226 -7.76 13.27 27.82
N SER A 227 -7.56 13.32 26.49
CA SER A 227 -7.55 12.13 25.64
C SER A 227 -6.55 11.15 26.21
N VAL A 228 -7.05 10.08 26.83
CA VAL A 228 -6.24 8.91 27.13
C VAL A 228 -5.82 8.35 25.78
N ALA A 229 -4.56 8.54 25.44
CA ALA A 229 -3.96 7.91 24.28
C ALA A 229 -4.12 6.40 24.42
N SER A 230 -5.10 5.83 23.72
CA SER A 230 -5.19 4.39 23.55
C SER A 230 -3.90 3.95 22.85
N PRO A 231 -3.22 2.90 23.34
CA PRO A 231 -2.04 2.38 22.66
C PRO A 231 -2.48 1.88 21.29
N SER A 232 -2.06 2.58 20.26
CA SER A 232 -2.22 2.16 18.87
C SER A 232 -1.39 0.90 18.67
N SER A 233 -2.00 -0.25 18.81
CA SER A 233 -1.46 -1.51 18.28
C SER A 233 -1.64 -1.50 16.75
N GLU A 234 -0.93 -0.62 16.09
CA GLU A 234 -0.69 -0.79 14.65
C GLU A 234 0.30 -1.95 14.50
N PRO A 235 0.05 -2.92 13.59
CA PRO A 235 1.05 -3.90 13.25
C PRO A 235 2.29 -3.15 12.76
N GLY A 236 3.42 -3.37 13.47
CA GLY A 236 4.66 -2.64 13.26
C GLY A 236 5.11 -2.73 11.81
N PHE A 237 5.22 -1.59 11.16
CA PHE A 237 5.92 -1.50 9.89
C PHE A 237 7.39 -1.84 10.12
N PRO A 238 8.05 -2.58 9.21
CA PRO A 238 9.47 -2.84 9.33
C PRO A 238 10.24 -1.52 9.33
N SER A 239 10.73 -1.13 10.50
CA SER A 239 11.50 0.09 10.72
C SER A 239 12.98 -0.15 10.40
N SER A 240 13.32 -0.54 9.17
CA SER A 240 14.73 -0.64 8.82
C SER A 240 14.94 -0.38 7.34
N ILE A 241 15.58 0.75 7.08
CA ILE A 241 16.41 0.89 5.88
C ILE A 241 17.49 -0.19 6.03
N PRO A 242 17.64 -1.13 5.09
CA PRO A 242 18.74 -2.09 5.15
C PRO A 242 20.05 -1.31 5.19
N ALA A 243 20.93 -1.63 6.15
CA ALA A 243 22.25 -1.03 6.21
C ALA A 243 22.99 -1.30 4.89
N ALA A 244 23.48 -0.24 4.25
CA ALA A 244 24.37 -0.36 3.12
C ALA A 244 25.67 -1.07 3.57
N PRO A 245 26.31 -1.91 2.72
CA PRO A 245 27.54 -2.59 3.08
C PRO A 245 28.62 -1.56 3.40
N SER A 246 29.14 -1.60 4.62
CA SER A 246 30.26 -0.77 5.05
C SER A 246 31.53 -1.20 4.31
N THR A 247 32.04 -0.36 3.44
CA THR A 247 33.44 -0.42 3.00
C THR A 247 34.28 0.31 4.04
N GLY A 248 34.73 -0.43 5.07
CA GLY A 248 35.76 0.04 5.98
C GLY A 248 37.15 -0.31 5.43
N PRO A 249 38.18 0.49 5.71
CA PRO A 249 39.54 0.21 5.23
C PRO A 249 40.11 -1.00 5.95
N VAL A 250 40.65 -1.96 5.18
CA VAL A 250 41.39 -3.12 5.66
C VAL A 250 42.76 -2.66 6.18
N THR A 251 42.91 -2.64 7.49
CA THR A 251 44.25 -2.63 8.13
C THR A 251 44.65 -4.05 8.42
N SER A 252 45.68 -4.50 7.75
CA SER A 252 46.33 -5.81 7.93
C SER A 252 47.14 -5.82 9.25
N ALA A 253 46.88 -6.79 10.13
CA ALA A 253 47.82 -7.18 11.16
C ALA A 253 47.87 -8.71 11.22
N PRO A 254 49.06 -9.31 11.36
CA PRO A 254 49.24 -10.74 11.28
C PRO A 254 48.87 -11.44 12.60
N VAL A 255 48.08 -12.51 12.52
CA VAL A 255 47.84 -13.39 13.68
C VAL A 255 48.44 -14.75 13.45
N ALA A 256 49.21 -15.16 14.43
CA ALA A 256 49.96 -16.40 14.55
C ALA A 256 49.08 -17.65 14.54
N ALA A 257 49.66 -18.72 14.01
CA ALA A 257 49.10 -20.07 13.95
C ALA A 257 48.87 -20.67 15.34
N ALA A 258 47.67 -21.22 15.57
CA ALA A 258 47.45 -22.15 16.68
C ALA A 258 46.45 -23.27 16.25
N GLY A 259 46.99 -24.47 16.20
CA GLY A 259 46.39 -25.74 16.66
C GLY A 259 45.17 -26.28 15.90
N VAL A 260 45.41 -27.06 14.86
CA VAL A 260 44.40 -27.95 14.24
C VAL A 260 44.10 -29.14 15.15
N LYS A 261 42.87 -29.23 15.72
CA LYS A 261 42.33 -30.49 16.25
C LYS A 261 41.53 -31.19 15.15
N LYS A 262 42.00 -32.38 14.75
CA LYS A 262 41.31 -33.30 13.85
C LYS A 262 39.98 -33.75 14.45
N VAL A 263 38.92 -33.57 13.72
CA VAL A 263 37.61 -34.22 13.94
C VAL A 263 37.44 -35.31 12.88
N PRO A 264 36.86 -36.49 13.21
CA PRO A 264 36.86 -37.65 12.34
C PRO A 264 36.02 -37.45 11.09
N VAL A 265 36.54 -37.89 9.96
CA VAL A 265 35.89 -37.94 8.67
C VAL A 265 34.74 -38.94 8.71
N ALA A 266 33.50 -38.48 8.59
CA ALA A 266 32.36 -39.33 8.29
C ALA A 266 32.44 -39.75 6.80
N ALA A 267 32.07 -41.02 6.55
CA ALA A 267 32.11 -41.67 5.24
C ALA A 267 31.35 -40.85 4.14
N PRO A 268 31.79 -40.89 2.90
CA PRO A 268 31.17 -40.15 1.81
C PRO A 268 29.79 -40.72 1.50
N ALA A 269 28.79 -39.83 1.53
CA ALA A 269 27.46 -40.08 0.98
C ALA A 269 27.56 -40.35 -0.54
N PRO A 270 26.67 -41.17 -1.12
CA PRO A 270 26.74 -41.52 -2.54
C PRO A 270 26.67 -40.29 -3.40
N THR A 271 27.62 -40.14 -4.31
CA THR A 271 27.68 -39.09 -5.32
C THR A 271 26.41 -39.12 -6.19
N PRO A 272 25.62 -38.02 -6.26
CA PRO A 272 24.54 -37.98 -7.22
C PRO A 272 25.12 -37.93 -8.63
N VAL A 273 24.61 -38.83 -9.49
CA VAL A 273 24.91 -38.86 -10.91
C VAL A 273 24.65 -37.46 -11.50
N ALA A 274 25.67 -36.86 -12.06
CA ALA A 274 25.57 -35.55 -12.68
C ALA A 274 24.60 -35.63 -13.87
N ALA A 275 23.35 -35.23 -13.67
CA ALA A 275 22.40 -35.06 -14.76
C ALA A 275 22.92 -33.92 -15.62
N SER A 276 23.35 -34.22 -16.86
CA SER A 276 23.87 -33.27 -17.82
C SER A 276 22.69 -32.56 -18.51
N GLY A 277 22.51 -31.27 -18.25
CA GLY A 277 21.53 -30.44 -18.92
C GLY A 277 22.01 -29.01 -19.09
N ALA A 278 21.77 -28.42 -20.27
CA ALA A 278 22.20 -27.07 -20.60
C ALA A 278 21.28 -25.97 -20.05
N TRP A 279 20.17 -26.34 -19.41
CA TRP A 279 19.15 -25.40 -18.96
C TRP A 279 18.93 -25.47 -17.45
N ARG A 280 18.61 -24.34 -16.86
CA ARG A 280 18.20 -24.17 -15.46
C ARG A 280 17.01 -23.26 -15.38
N ILE A 281 16.32 -23.26 -14.25
CA ILE A 281 15.35 -22.23 -13.90
C ILE A 281 16.00 -21.26 -12.92
N GLN A 282 15.77 -19.96 -13.07
CA GLN A 282 16.17 -18.92 -12.11
C GLN A 282 14.95 -18.47 -11.32
N LEU A 283 15.04 -18.57 -9.99
CA LEU A 283 13.95 -18.35 -9.05
C LEU A 283 14.04 -16.98 -8.39
N GLY A 284 15.18 -16.30 -8.51
CA GLY A 284 15.40 -14.97 -7.96
C GLY A 284 16.87 -14.59 -7.88
N ALA A 285 17.11 -13.34 -7.47
CA ALA A 285 18.42 -12.81 -7.13
C ALA A 285 18.31 -12.13 -5.76
N PHE A 286 19.24 -12.43 -4.85
CA PHE A 286 19.17 -12.07 -3.43
C PHE A 286 20.48 -11.41 -3.00
N SER A 287 20.38 -10.41 -2.14
CA SER A 287 21.55 -9.77 -1.54
C SER A 287 22.22 -10.64 -0.47
N LYS A 288 21.51 -11.65 0.05
CA LYS A 288 22.01 -12.59 1.06
C LYS A 288 21.75 -14.02 0.59
N GLU A 289 22.75 -14.88 0.75
CA GLU A 289 22.66 -16.30 0.43
C GLU A 289 21.61 -17.04 1.29
N SER A 290 21.49 -16.65 2.56
CA SER A 290 20.46 -17.18 3.46
C SER A 290 19.02 -16.93 2.99
N SER A 291 18.78 -15.82 2.31
CA SER A 291 17.46 -15.53 1.72
C SER A 291 17.16 -16.41 0.50
N ALA A 292 18.16 -16.71 -0.30
CA ALA A 292 18.04 -17.65 -1.42
C ALA A 292 17.76 -19.08 -0.93
N THR A 293 18.49 -19.51 0.10
CA THR A 293 18.30 -20.84 0.73
C THR A 293 16.93 -20.96 1.39
N GLY A 294 16.47 -19.91 2.09
CA GLY A 294 15.13 -19.88 2.70
C GLY A 294 14.00 -19.95 1.67
N LEU A 295 14.15 -19.25 0.53
CA LEU A 295 13.19 -19.39 -0.57
C LEU A 295 13.17 -20.81 -1.13
N TRP A 296 14.35 -21.43 -1.31
CA TRP A 296 14.43 -22.80 -1.81
C TRP A 296 13.65 -23.78 -0.93
N THR A 297 13.94 -23.81 0.37
CA THR A 297 13.25 -24.67 1.34
C THR A 297 11.72 -24.42 1.35
N SER A 298 11.30 -23.16 1.25
CA SER A 298 9.88 -22.82 1.17
C SER A 298 9.23 -23.28 -0.14
N LEU A 299 9.96 -23.29 -1.25
CA LEU A 299 9.45 -23.77 -2.54
C LEU A 299 9.38 -25.27 -2.62
N GLU A 300 10.37 -26.01 -2.09
CA GLU A 300 10.35 -27.48 -2.00
C GLU A 300 9.10 -28.01 -1.29
N SER A 301 8.65 -27.33 -0.23
CA SER A 301 7.44 -27.73 0.49
C SER A 301 6.14 -27.47 -0.29
N ARG A 302 6.16 -26.56 -1.28
CA ARG A 302 4.97 -26.16 -2.07
C ARG A 302 4.94 -26.79 -3.46
N VAL A 303 6.10 -27.11 -4.03
CA VAL A 303 6.26 -27.67 -5.36
C VAL A 303 7.12 -28.93 -5.25
N SER A 304 6.48 -30.07 -5.04
CA SER A 304 7.16 -31.37 -4.79
C SER A 304 8.15 -31.77 -5.89
N ASP A 305 7.91 -31.34 -7.12
CA ASP A 305 8.81 -31.64 -8.24
C ASP A 305 10.20 -30.97 -8.11
N LEU A 306 10.32 -29.93 -7.27
CA LEU A 306 11.61 -29.28 -6.99
C LEU A 306 12.54 -30.16 -6.12
N ALA A 307 12.00 -31.08 -5.33
CA ALA A 307 12.79 -31.99 -4.49
C ALA A 307 13.73 -32.92 -5.28
N SER A 308 13.45 -33.12 -6.60
CA SER A 308 14.30 -33.88 -7.51
C SER A 308 15.43 -33.04 -8.14
N LEU A 309 15.42 -31.73 -7.97
CA LEU A 309 16.36 -30.79 -8.57
C LEU A 309 17.39 -30.30 -7.53
N GLN A 310 18.54 -29.85 -8.05
CA GLN A 310 19.56 -29.25 -7.20
C GLN A 310 19.49 -27.72 -7.26
N PRO A 311 19.54 -27.02 -6.10
CA PRO A 311 19.70 -25.58 -6.08
C PRO A 311 21.15 -25.18 -6.38
N TYR A 312 21.31 -24.14 -7.16
CA TYR A 312 22.59 -23.52 -7.48
C TYR A 312 22.57 -22.06 -7.05
N LEU A 313 23.51 -21.70 -6.18
CA LEU A 313 23.71 -20.32 -5.75
C LEU A 313 24.87 -19.73 -6.59
N LYS A 314 24.53 -18.87 -7.55
CA LYS A 314 25.53 -18.21 -8.42
C LYS A 314 25.73 -16.78 -7.97
N ALA A 315 26.95 -16.44 -7.55
CA ALA A 315 27.32 -15.04 -7.30
C ALA A 315 27.32 -14.25 -8.63
N ALA A 316 26.69 -13.09 -8.62
CA ALA A 316 26.59 -12.18 -9.77
C ALA A 316 26.71 -10.73 -9.28
N GLY A 317 27.94 -10.26 -9.12
CA GLY A 317 28.25 -8.97 -8.49
C GLY A 317 27.83 -8.97 -7.00
N SER A 318 26.98 -8.02 -6.61
CA SER A 318 26.48 -7.87 -5.24
C SER A 318 25.29 -8.77 -4.88
N VAL A 319 24.85 -9.64 -5.80
CA VAL A 319 23.69 -10.51 -5.59
C VAL A 319 24.02 -11.98 -5.83
N THR A 320 23.34 -12.87 -5.11
CA THR A 320 23.34 -14.32 -5.33
C THR A 320 22.09 -14.71 -6.08
N ARG A 321 22.27 -15.30 -7.26
CA ARG A 321 21.15 -15.83 -8.06
C ARG A 321 20.85 -17.26 -7.63
N LEU A 322 19.58 -17.51 -7.25
CA LEU A 322 19.11 -18.86 -7.00
C LEU A 322 18.62 -19.47 -8.30
N GLN A 323 19.24 -20.56 -8.70
CA GLN A 323 18.87 -21.34 -9.87
C GLN A 323 18.61 -22.80 -9.45
N ALA A 324 17.83 -23.54 -10.22
CA ALA A 324 17.61 -24.97 -10.01
C ALA A 324 17.64 -25.75 -11.33
N GLY A 325 18.05 -26.98 -11.27
CA GLY A 325 18.19 -27.85 -12.44
C GLY A 325 19.08 -29.05 -12.15
N PRO A 326 19.67 -29.67 -13.20
CA PRO A 326 19.64 -29.27 -14.62
C PRO A 326 18.40 -29.77 -15.40
N PHE A 327 18.10 -29.13 -16.52
CA PHE A 327 17.08 -29.58 -17.47
C PHE A 327 17.72 -29.85 -18.85
N ALA A 328 17.29 -30.93 -19.50
CA ALA A 328 17.81 -31.31 -20.82
C ALA A 328 17.42 -30.33 -21.92
N THR A 329 16.21 -29.77 -21.85
CA THR A 329 15.65 -28.85 -22.85
C THR A 329 15.10 -27.58 -22.18
N ARG A 330 14.99 -26.50 -22.97
CA ARG A 330 14.31 -25.28 -22.56
C ARG A 330 12.85 -25.52 -22.19
N GLY A 331 12.13 -26.34 -23.01
CA GLY A 331 10.72 -26.64 -22.75
C GLY A 331 10.49 -27.33 -21.39
N ALA A 332 11.42 -28.21 -20.97
CA ALA A 332 11.34 -28.80 -19.63
C ALA A 332 11.57 -27.78 -18.51
N ALA A 333 12.46 -26.82 -18.69
CA ALA A 333 12.68 -25.72 -17.75
C ALA A 333 11.48 -24.77 -17.71
N ASP A 334 10.91 -24.42 -18.86
CA ASP A 334 9.71 -23.57 -18.95
C ASP A 334 8.50 -24.24 -18.27
N ALA A 335 8.28 -25.55 -18.49
CA ALA A 335 7.21 -26.31 -17.83
C ALA A 335 7.34 -26.33 -16.31
N MET A 336 8.59 -26.44 -15.78
CA MET A 336 8.84 -26.32 -14.36
C MET A 336 8.58 -24.89 -13.84
N CYS A 337 8.95 -23.87 -14.64
CA CYS A 337 8.64 -22.49 -14.31
C CYS A 337 7.14 -22.21 -14.19
N GLU A 338 6.29 -22.83 -15.01
CA GLU A 338 4.83 -22.68 -14.89
C GLU A 338 4.32 -23.23 -13.54
N LYS A 339 4.84 -24.36 -13.06
CA LYS A 339 4.49 -24.91 -11.73
C LYS A 339 4.95 -23.99 -10.61
N VAL A 340 6.14 -23.43 -10.71
CA VAL A 340 6.70 -22.48 -9.73
C VAL A 340 5.91 -21.17 -9.71
N LYS A 341 5.49 -20.66 -10.87
CA LYS A 341 4.63 -19.48 -10.98
C LYS A 341 3.24 -19.73 -10.40
N ALA A 342 2.66 -20.92 -10.61
CA ALA A 342 1.40 -21.32 -9.99
C ALA A 342 1.49 -21.35 -8.45
N ALA A 343 2.69 -21.61 -7.89
CA ALA A 343 2.97 -21.51 -6.47
C ALA A 343 3.31 -20.07 -5.99
N GLY A 344 3.13 -19.06 -6.86
CA GLY A 344 3.28 -17.64 -6.53
C GLY A 344 4.72 -17.12 -6.59
N GLN A 345 5.68 -17.86 -7.19
CA GLN A 345 7.08 -17.44 -7.28
C GLN A 345 7.49 -17.13 -8.73
N ALA A 346 8.17 -16.00 -8.94
CA ALA A 346 8.73 -15.64 -10.24
C ALA A 346 9.76 -16.69 -10.70
N CYS A 347 9.71 -17.07 -11.99
CA CYS A 347 10.59 -18.07 -12.57
C CYS A 347 10.86 -17.77 -14.04
N ILE A 348 12.12 -17.93 -14.45
CA ILE A 348 12.56 -17.84 -15.86
C ILE A 348 13.51 -18.98 -16.19
N ALA A 349 13.39 -19.57 -17.38
CA ALA A 349 14.34 -20.53 -17.89
C ALA A 349 15.62 -19.81 -18.40
N VAL A 350 16.77 -20.29 -17.98
CA VAL A 350 18.09 -19.72 -18.32
C VAL A 350 19.00 -20.82 -18.86
N LYS A 351 19.85 -20.47 -19.81
CA LYS A 351 20.89 -21.38 -20.28
C LYS A 351 22.10 -21.31 -19.33
N ASN A 352 22.67 -22.47 -19.01
CA ASN A 352 23.82 -22.56 -18.07
C ASN A 352 25.09 -21.99 -18.69
#